data_2ba69db43ee828b0bcb7552319baaa56
#
_entry.id   2ba69db43ee828b0bcb7552319baaa56
#
_cell.length_a   1.000
_cell.length_b   1.000
_cell.length_c   1.000
_cell.angle_alpha   90.00
_cell.angle_beta   90.00
_cell.angle_gamma   90.00
#
_symmetry.space_group_name_H-M   'P 1'
#
loop_
_entity.id
_entity.type
_entity.pdbx_description
1 polymer ?
#
loop_
_entity_poly.entity_id
_entity_poly.type
_entity_poly.pdbx_seq_one_letter_code
_entity_poly.pdbx_strand_id
1 'polypeptide(L)'
;VWRTRYASIGVLICWDQWYPEAARITSLLGADILFYPTAIGWHPSEKSEFGQAQQDAWRTIQRSHAIANGVFVASPNRVGHEEEPGTDGIEFFGHSFICDPFGRILAEADQGNEILIAECDPLLIEETRRNWPFLRDRRIDAYAPILSRYLGA
;
A
#
# COMPACT_ATOMS: atom_id res chain seq x y z
N VAL A 1 -1.62 -13.22 7.79
CA VAL A 1 -0.55 -12.62 8.61
C VAL A 1 0.39 -13.69 9.08
N TRP A 2 1.69 -13.46 8.95
CA TRP A 2 2.75 -14.35 9.40
C TRP A 2 3.55 -13.69 10.51
N ARG A 3 3.70 -14.40 11.62
CA ARG A 3 4.57 -13.94 12.70
C ARG A 3 5.99 -14.39 12.44
N THR A 4 6.91 -13.42 12.38
CA THR A 4 8.34 -13.67 12.30
C THR A 4 9.00 -13.41 13.68
N ARG A 5 10.31 -13.59 13.75
CA ARG A 5 11.08 -13.24 14.96
C ARG A 5 11.09 -11.73 15.23
N TYR A 6 10.86 -10.90 14.21
CA TYR A 6 11.05 -9.45 14.29
C TYR A 6 9.74 -8.67 14.24
N ALA A 7 8.76 -9.13 13.45
CA ALA A 7 7.49 -8.44 13.24
C ALA A 7 6.43 -9.41 12.71
N SER A 8 5.17 -9.03 12.80
CA SER A 8 4.06 -9.69 12.12
C SER A 8 3.86 -9.05 10.74
N ILE A 9 3.90 -9.87 9.70
CA ILE A 9 3.88 -9.43 8.30
C ILE A 9 2.53 -9.77 7.68
N GLY A 10 1.88 -8.78 7.08
CA GLY A 10 0.74 -8.94 6.18
C GLY A 10 1.19 -8.80 4.73
N VAL A 11 0.69 -9.65 3.84
CA VAL A 11 0.96 -9.54 2.41
C VAL A 11 -0.35 -9.46 1.65
N LEU A 12 -0.48 -8.43 0.82
CA LEU A 12 -1.60 -8.15 -0.05
C LEU A 12 -1.05 -7.91 -1.45
N ILE A 13 -1.50 -8.67 -2.43
CA ILE A 13 -0.80 -8.76 -3.72
C ILE A 13 -1.45 -7.85 -4.76
N CYS A 14 -0.63 -7.01 -5.40
CA CYS A 14 -0.96 -6.24 -6.60
C CYS A 14 -2.26 -5.46 -6.43
N TRP A 15 -3.35 -5.85 -7.09
CA TRP A 15 -4.63 -5.11 -7.10
C TRP A 15 -5.25 -4.93 -5.70
N ASP A 16 -4.91 -5.79 -4.73
CA ASP A 16 -5.34 -5.65 -3.34
C ASP A 16 -4.93 -4.31 -2.71
N GLN A 17 -3.87 -3.69 -3.25
CA GLN A 17 -3.38 -2.38 -2.79
C GLN A 17 -4.39 -1.23 -2.89
N TRP A 18 -5.43 -1.39 -3.71
CA TRP A 18 -6.46 -0.37 -3.91
C TRP A 18 -7.59 -0.43 -2.86
N TYR A 19 -7.71 -1.53 -2.12
CA TYR A 19 -8.84 -1.78 -1.23
C TYR A 19 -8.50 -1.56 0.23
N PRO A 20 -9.05 -0.53 0.88
CA PRO A 20 -8.82 -0.25 2.29
C PRO A 20 -9.33 -1.36 3.22
N GLU A 21 -10.34 -2.12 2.79
CA GLU A 21 -10.89 -3.24 3.57
C GLU A 21 -9.87 -4.33 3.81
N ALA A 22 -9.12 -4.71 2.78
CA ALA A 22 -8.08 -5.74 2.88
C ALA A 22 -6.95 -5.30 3.83
N ALA A 23 -6.49 -4.05 3.70
CA ALA A 23 -5.52 -3.45 4.61
C ALA A 23 -6.01 -3.43 6.07
N ARG A 24 -7.28 -3.07 6.26
CA ARG A 24 -7.92 -3.01 7.59
C ARG A 24 -7.98 -4.38 8.23
N ILE A 25 -8.49 -5.37 7.51
CA ILE A 25 -8.63 -6.73 8.03
C ILE A 25 -7.25 -7.31 8.39
N THR A 26 -6.26 -7.15 7.52
CA THR A 26 -4.91 -7.65 7.74
C THR A 26 -4.25 -6.99 8.96
N SER A 27 -4.46 -5.69 9.16
CA SER A 27 -3.99 -4.97 10.35
C SER A 27 -4.70 -5.39 11.62
N LEU A 28 -6.01 -5.67 11.56
CA LEU A 28 -6.78 -6.21 12.69
C LEU A 28 -6.37 -7.63 13.07
N LEU A 29 -5.87 -8.41 12.11
CA LEU A 29 -5.25 -9.72 12.35
C LEU A 29 -3.85 -9.62 12.98
N GLY A 30 -3.37 -8.40 13.22
CA GLY A 30 -2.15 -8.12 13.96
C GLY A 30 -0.90 -7.91 13.09
N ALA A 31 -1.06 -7.50 11.83
CA ALA A 31 0.10 -7.11 11.03
C ALA A 31 0.72 -5.80 11.55
N ASP A 32 2.05 -5.79 11.66
CA ASP A 32 2.88 -4.62 11.95
C ASP A 32 3.34 -3.93 10.67
N ILE A 33 3.57 -4.74 9.61
CA ILE A 33 4.02 -4.28 8.31
C ILE A 33 3.13 -4.91 7.23
N LEU A 34 2.59 -4.09 6.33
CA LEU A 34 1.89 -4.54 5.13
C LEU A 34 2.83 -4.48 3.93
N PHE A 35 2.95 -5.58 3.20
CA PHE A 35 3.69 -5.66 1.95
C PHE A 35 2.72 -5.73 0.77
N TYR A 36 2.98 -4.91 -0.25
CA TYR A 36 2.21 -4.87 -1.50
C TYR A 36 3.11 -5.15 -2.72
N PRO A 37 3.56 -6.40 -2.91
CA PRO A 37 4.30 -6.73 -4.12
C PRO A 37 3.41 -6.56 -5.34
N THR A 38 3.89 -5.79 -6.33
CA THR A 38 3.09 -5.41 -7.49
C THR A 38 3.90 -5.26 -8.77
N ALA A 39 3.19 -5.27 -9.89
CA ALA A 39 3.70 -4.94 -11.22
C ALA A 39 2.69 -3.97 -11.87
N ILE A 40 2.74 -2.70 -11.45
CA ILE A 40 1.90 -1.65 -12.00
C ILE A 40 2.74 -0.66 -12.81
N GLY A 41 2.19 -0.22 -13.94
CA GLY A 41 2.87 0.67 -14.88
C GLY A 41 1.89 1.54 -15.65
N TRP A 42 2.43 2.27 -16.61
CA TRP A 42 1.69 3.08 -17.54
C TRP A 42 1.48 2.35 -18.85
N HIS A 43 0.31 2.47 -19.40
CA HIS A 43 0.14 2.22 -20.84
C HIS A 43 0.76 3.40 -21.60
N PRO A 44 1.65 3.19 -22.59
CA PRO A 44 2.38 4.28 -23.27
C PRO A 44 1.48 5.37 -23.80
N SER A 45 0.30 5.01 -24.34
CA SER A 45 -0.67 5.99 -24.88
C SER A 45 -1.32 6.89 -23.83
N GLU A 46 -1.33 6.49 -22.57
CA GLU A 46 -1.97 7.22 -21.46
C GLU A 46 -0.96 7.99 -20.60
N LYS A 47 0.33 7.61 -20.67
CA LYS A 47 1.38 8.12 -19.79
C LYS A 47 1.47 9.64 -19.78
N SER A 48 1.38 10.29 -20.96
CA SER A 48 1.54 11.74 -21.07
C SER A 48 0.40 12.52 -20.44
N GLU A 49 -0.80 11.96 -20.43
CA GLU A 49 -2.01 12.63 -19.91
C GLU A 49 -2.29 12.26 -18.45
N PHE A 50 -2.21 10.98 -18.13
CA PHE A 50 -2.66 10.46 -16.83
C PHE A 50 -1.54 9.92 -15.95
N GLY A 51 -0.33 9.74 -16.47
CA GLY A 51 0.74 8.99 -15.79
C GLY A 51 1.06 9.50 -14.40
N GLN A 52 1.18 10.81 -14.23
CA GLN A 52 1.45 11.42 -12.91
C GLN A 52 0.29 11.19 -11.94
N ALA A 53 -0.94 11.36 -12.38
CA ALA A 53 -2.12 11.18 -11.54
C ALA A 53 -2.30 9.72 -11.12
N GLN A 54 -2.00 8.77 -12.00
CA GLN A 54 -2.05 7.33 -11.70
C GLN A 54 -1.03 6.95 -10.65
N GLN A 55 0.21 7.43 -10.77
CA GLN A 55 1.28 7.19 -9.80
C GLN A 55 0.97 7.83 -8.44
N ASP A 56 0.50 9.09 -8.43
CA ASP A 56 0.13 9.79 -7.20
C ASP A 56 -1.03 9.10 -6.48
N ALA A 57 -2.03 8.62 -7.22
CA ALA A 57 -3.14 7.86 -6.66
C ALA A 57 -2.64 6.55 -6.01
N TRP A 58 -1.78 5.81 -6.72
CA TRP A 58 -1.19 4.56 -6.25
C TRP A 58 -0.38 4.77 -4.95
N ARG A 59 0.45 5.79 -4.90
CA ARG A 59 1.24 6.14 -3.72
C ARG A 59 0.36 6.61 -2.56
N THR A 60 -0.63 7.42 -2.86
CA THR A 60 -1.52 8.02 -1.87
C THR A 60 -2.38 6.97 -1.17
N ILE A 61 -3.00 6.06 -1.91
CA ILE A 61 -3.87 5.03 -1.31
C ILE A 61 -3.11 4.14 -0.35
N GLN A 62 -1.90 3.72 -0.69
CA GLN A 62 -1.10 2.85 0.17
C GLN A 62 -0.57 3.57 1.41
N ARG A 63 -0.17 4.83 1.29
CA ARG A 63 0.15 5.68 2.45
C ARG A 63 -1.06 5.87 3.35
N SER A 64 -2.26 5.98 2.79
CA SER A 64 -3.49 6.06 3.59
C SER A 64 -3.75 4.77 4.37
N HIS A 65 -3.37 3.60 3.84
CA HIS A 65 -3.45 2.34 4.58
C HIS A 65 -2.52 2.33 5.80
N ALA A 66 -1.30 2.86 5.67
CA ALA A 66 -0.38 3.02 6.79
C ALA A 66 -1.01 3.91 7.89
N ILE A 67 -1.49 5.09 7.53
CA ILE A 67 -2.08 6.07 8.43
C ILE A 67 -3.33 5.50 9.12
N ALA A 68 -4.28 5.01 8.34
CA ALA A 68 -5.57 4.53 8.84
C ALA A 68 -5.46 3.33 9.78
N ASN A 69 -4.37 2.57 9.71
CA ASN A 69 -4.14 1.36 10.50
C ASN A 69 -3.01 1.50 11.52
N GLY A 70 -2.20 2.57 11.44
CA GLY A 70 -1.03 2.76 12.28
C GLY A 70 -0.04 1.61 12.13
N VAL A 71 0.36 1.29 10.89
CA VAL A 71 1.29 0.21 10.53
C VAL A 71 2.31 0.73 9.51
N PHE A 72 3.44 0.03 9.37
CA PHE A 72 4.34 0.27 8.24
C PHE A 72 3.77 -0.30 6.95
N VAL A 73 4.12 0.31 5.82
CA VAL A 73 3.80 -0.21 4.50
C VAL A 73 5.07 -0.26 3.66
N ALA A 74 5.28 -1.38 2.98
CA ALA A 74 6.34 -1.59 2.02
C ALA A 74 5.74 -2.03 0.68
N SER A 75 5.95 -1.23 -0.37
CA SER A 75 5.34 -1.39 -1.68
C SER A 75 6.41 -1.60 -2.75
N PRO A 76 6.93 -2.82 -2.91
CA PRO A 76 7.85 -3.12 -4.01
C PRO A 76 7.08 -3.20 -5.32
N ASN A 77 7.49 -2.39 -6.30
CA ASN A 77 6.93 -2.38 -7.64
C ASN A 77 7.99 -2.77 -8.67
N ARG A 78 7.53 -3.40 -9.74
CA ARG A 78 8.34 -3.74 -10.90
C ARG A 78 8.84 -2.49 -11.61
N VAL A 79 9.98 -2.61 -12.28
CA VAL A 79 10.58 -1.60 -13.18
C VAL A 79 10.78 -2.17 -14.57
N GLY A 80 10.96 -1.30 -15.55
CA GLY A 80 11.28 -1.65 -16.93
C GLY A 80 10.05 -1.69 -17.83
N HIS A 81 10.26 -2.12 -19.06
CA HIS A 81 9.23 -2.22 -20.09
C HIS A 81 9.03 -3.68 -20.49
N GLU A 82 7.79 -4.06 -20.76
CA GLU A 82 7.42 -5.38 -21.26
C GLU A 82 6.35 -5.19 -22.33
N GLU A 83 6.57 -5.82 -23.47
CA GLU A 83 5.63 -5.79 -24.59
C GLU A 83 5.36 -7.19 -25.12
N GLU A 84 4.17 -7.39 -25.63
CA GLU A 84 3.79 -8.55 -26.42
C GLU A 84 3.72 -8.14 -27.90
N PRO A 85 3.96 -9.08 -28.85
CA PRO A 85 3.89 -8.79 -30.28
C PRO A 85 2.57 -8.13 -30.68
N GLY A 86 2.67 -6.91 -31.26
CA GLY A 86 1.50 -6.13 -31.71
C GLY A 86 0.85 -5.26 -30.64
N THR A 87 1.49 -5.08 -29.51
CA THR A 87 1.04 -4.14 -28.46
C THR A 87 2.11 -3.10 -28.19
N ASP A 88 1.72 -1.98 -27.55
CA ASP A 88 2.64 -0.95 -27.08
C ASP A 88 3.28 -1.30 -25.73
N GLY A 89 2.88 -2.43 -25.15
CA GLY A 89 3.36 -2.92 -23.86
C GLY A 89 2.95 -2.10 -22.66
N ILE A 90 3.68 -2.33 -21.56
CA ILE A 90 3.51 -1.60 -20.29
C ILE A 90 4.89 -1.14 -19.80
N GLU A 91 5.01 0.11 -19.46
CA GLU A 91 6.16 0.67 -18.75
C GLU A 91 5.88 0.64 -17.25
N PHE A 92 6.53 -0.27 -16.52
CA PHE A 92 6.42 -0.36 -15.07
C PHE A 92 7.16 0.82 -14.44
N PHE A 93 6.44 1.63 -13.67
CA PHE A 93 6.98 2.91 -13.22
C PHE A 93 7.92 2.82 -12.01
N GLY A 94 8.11 1.64 -11.41
CA GLY A 94 8.94 1.52 -10.21
C GLY A 94 8.37 2.29 -9.03
N HIS A 95 9.11 3.27 -8.52
CA HIS A 95 8.76 4.10 -7.37
C HIS A 95 8.37 3.28 -6.13
N SER A 96 9.02 2.12 -5.96
CA SER A 96 8.90 1.33 -4.73
C SER A 96 9.16 2.20 -3.52
N PHE A 97 8.42 1.98 -2.43
CA PHE A 97 8.63 2.78 -1.23
C PHE A 97 8.35 2.02 0.06
N ILE A 98 8.88 2.56 1.15
CA ILE A 98 8.58 2.16 2.52
C ILE A 98 8.09 3.41 3.26
N CYS A 99 6.96 3.31 3.96
CA CYS A 99 6.47 4.40 4.79
C CYS A 99 6.15 3.94 6.21
N ASP A 100 6.18 4.90 7.12
CA ASP A 100 5.91 4.71 8.54
C ASP A 100 4.40 4.70 8.85
N PRO A 101 4.00 4.42 10.13
CA PRO A 101 2.61 4.41 10.55
C PRO A 101 1.86 5.75 10.40
N PHE A 102 2.57 6.84 10.12
CA PHE A 102 1.98 8.15 9.83
C PHE A 102 2.04 8.52 8.34
N GLY A 103 2.40 7.55 7.48
CA GLY A 103 2.47 7.70 6.03
C GLY A 103 3.67 8.52 5.54
N ARG A 104 4.67 8.81 6.40
CA ARG A 104 5.90 9.48 5.97
C ARG A 104 6.78 8.48 5.22
N ILE A 105 7.30 8.88 4.08
CA ILE A 105 8.20 8.05 3.29
C ILE A 105 9.54 7.95 4.02
N LEU A 106 9.98 6.73 4.31
CA LEU A 106 11.27 6.41 4.92
C LEU A 106 12.34 6.12 3.88
N ALA A 107 11.95 5.47 2.79
CA ALA A 107 12.79 5.19 1.63
C ALA A 107 11.91 5.11 0.38
N GLU A 108 12.41 5.57 -0.74
CA GLU A 108 11.75 5.55 -2.04
C GLU A 108 12.77 5.33 -3.14
N ALA A 109 12.42 4.49 -4.11
CA ALA A 109 13.18 4.25 -5.32
C ALA A 109 12.69 5.15 -6.45
N ASP A 110 13.54 5.34 -7.45
CA ASP A 110 13.16 5.89 -8.75
C ASP A 110 12.62 4.79 -9.68
N GLN A 111 12.79 4.98 -10.98
CA GLN A 111 12.39 4.01 -12.02
C GLN A 111 13.44 2.92 -12.28
N GLY A 112 14.53 2.90 -11.52
CA GLY A 112 15.62 1.94 -11.66
C GLY A 112 15.48 0.70 -10.77
N ASN A 113 16.36 -0.27 -11.00
CA ASN A 113 16.51 -1.41 -10.09
C ASN A 113 17.23 -0.96 -8.82
N GLU A 114 16.54 -0.95 -7.71
CA GLU A 114 17.07 -0.48 -6.43
C GLU A 114 16.73 -1.43 -5.29
N ILE A 115 17.54 -1.38 -4.24
CA ILE A 115 17.28 -2.05 -2.97
C ILE A 115 17.01 -0.98 -1.92
N LEU A 116 15.80 -0.97 -1.37
CA LEU A 116 15.43 -0.07 -0.29
C LEU A 116 15.65 -0.72 1.06
N ILE A 117 16.27 0.01 1.98
CA ILE A 117 16.44 -0.40 3.37
C ILE A 117 15.94 0.74 4.26
N ALA A 118 15.06 0.41 5.19
CA ALA A 118 14.55 1.35 6.19
C ALA A 118 14.42 0.67 7.55
N GLU A 119 14.64 1.44 8.60
CA GLU A 119 14.36 1.01 9.96
C GLU A 119 12.86 1.11 10.25
N CYS A 120 12.26 0.02 10.72
CA CYS A 120 10.85 -0.06 11.11
C CYS A 120 10.76 -0.33 12.61
N ASP A 121 10.84 0.71 13.43
CA ASP A 121 10.74 0.60 14.87
C ASP A 121 9.31 0.25 15.30
N PRO A 122 9.06 -0.91 15.93
CA PRO A 122 7.73 -1.30 16.39
C PRO A 122 7.16 -0.37 17.46
N LEU A 123 7.98 0.34 18.22
CA LEU A 123 7.52 1.33 19.19
C LEU A 123 6.76 2.47 18.53
N LEU A 124 7.13 2.83 17.31
CA LEU A 124 6.43 3.86 16.56
C LEU A 124 4.97 3.48 16.22
N ILE A 125 4.70 2.18 16.02
CA ILE A 125 3.33 1.67 15.85
C ILE A 125 2.52 1.94 17.12
N GLU A 126 3.10 1.58 18.28
CA GLU A 126 2.43 1.75 19.56
C GLU A 126 2.18 3.23 19.88
N GLU A 127 3.17 4.07 19.71
CA GLU A 127 3.06 5.52 19.92
C GLU A 127 2.00 6.14 19.01
N THR A 128 2.03 5.79 17.72
CA THR A 128 1.05 6.29 16.75
C THR A 128 -0.36 5.88 17.15
N ARG A 129 -0.59 4.62 17.48
CA ARG A 129 -1.93 4.11 17.86
C ARG A 129 -2.41 4.66 19.19
N ARG A 130 -1.54 5.02 20.13
CA ARG A 130 -1.91 5.66 21.39
C ARG A 130 -2.30 7.12 21.20
N ASN A 131 -1.51 7.87 20.44
CA ASN A 131 -1.71 9.30 20.25
C ASN A 131 -2.80 9.63 19.20
N TRP A 132 -2.93 8.75 18.19
CA TRP A 132 -3.90 8.86 17.10
C TRP A 132 -4.66 7.53 16.96
N PRO A 133 -5.63 7.28 17.83
CA PRO A 133 -6.24 5.94 17.98
C PRO A 133 -7.29 5.62 16.90
N PHE A 134 -6.98 5.81 15.64
CA PHE A 134 -7.88 5.60 14.50
C PHE A 134 -8.48 4.20 14.47
N LEU A 135 -7.73 3.16 14.85
CA LEU A 135 -8.25 1.79 14.92
C LEU A 135 -9.28 1.61 16.04
N ARG A 136 -9.04 2.19 17.21
CA ARG A 136 -9.92 2.08 18.37
C ARG A 136 -11.23 2.83 18.17
N ASP A 137 -11.16 4.02 17.59
CA ASP A 137 -12.27 4.98 17.56
C ASP A 137 -13.20 4.75 16.36
N ARG A 138 -13.06 3.61 15.67
CA ARG A 138 -13.94 3.24 14.56
C ARG A 138 -15.38 3.00 15.03
N ARG A 139 -16.33 3.48 14.26
CA ARG A 139 -17.76 3.25 14.44
C ARG A 139 -18.17 1.88 13.87
N ILE A 140 -17.66 0.81 14.48
CA ILE A 140 -17.91 -0.57 14.02
C ILE A 140 -19.41 -0.93 13.98
N ASP A 141 -20.20 -0.28 14.80
CA ASP A 141 -21.66 -0.37 14.82
C ASP A 141 -22.32 0.11 13.51
N ALA A 142 -21.64 1.00 12.76
CA ALA A 142 -22.17 1.61 11.54
C ALA A 142 -21.64 0.98 10.23
N TYR A 143 -20.70 0.03 10.31
CA TYR A 143 -19.98 -0.46 9.12
C TYR A 143 -20.55 -1.74 8.50
N ALA A 144 -21.64 -2.29 9.02
CA ALA A 144 -22.29 -3.46 8.44
C ALA A 144 -22.59 -3.32 6.93
N PRO A 145 -22.98 -2.13 6.41
CA PRO A 145 -23.24 -1.95 4.99
C PRO A 145 -22.07 -2.24 4.05
N ILE A 146 -20.80 -2.23 4.54
CA ILE A 146 -19.63 -2.53 3.72
C ILE A 146 -19.62 -3.97 3.16
N LEU A 147 -20.41 -4.86 3.74
CA LEU A 147 -20.57 -6.23 3.25
C LEU A 147 -21.46 -6.33 2.00
N SER A 148 -22.14 -5.26 1.64
CA SER A 148 -22.95 -5.16 0.44
C SER A 148 -22.18 -4.44 -0.66
N ARG A 149 -22.22 -4.97 -1.89
CA ARG A 149 -21.54 -4.35 -3.04
C ARG A 149 -22.11 -2.96 -3.37
N TYR A 150 -23.41 -2.79 -3.24
CA TYR A 150 -24.13 -1.54 -3.47
C TYR A 150 -25.22 -1.38 -2.40
N LEU A 151 -25.48 -0.14 -2.01
CA LEU A 151 -26.56 0.22 -1.09
C LEU A 151 -27.61 1.00 -1.87
N GLY A 152 -28.78 0.46 -1.93
CA GLY A 152 -29.92 1.08 -2.64
C GLY A 152 -29.94 0.71 -4.14
N ALA A 153 -30.89 -0.07 -4.52
CA ALA A 153 -31.46 -0.20 -5.84
C ALA A 153 -32.90 0.26 -5.75
#